data_2ebc0060fd056a0773e28d5e5c2c3b3d
#
_entry.id   2ebc0060fd056a0773e28d5e5c2c3b3d
#
_cell.length_a   1.000
_cell.length_b   1.000
_cell.length_c   1.000
_cell.angle_alpha   90.00
_cell.angle_beta   90.00
_cell.angle_gamma   90.00
#
_symmetry.space_group_name_H-M   'P 1'
#
loop_
_entity.id
_entity.type
_entity.pdbx_description
1 polymer ?
#
loop_
_entity_poly.entity_id
_entity_poly.type
_entity_poly.pdbx_seq_one_letter_code
_entity_poly.pdbx_strand_id
1 'polypeptide(L)'
;MMTHPGKKLLFMGQDIAEYDEWNEERGVEWELLKYDYHEQIRRFVKRLNELYRKNPALYAEDDSWDGFEWIDCIDANECTLSYLRKSDKEEETLLVCLNFANVDRPEYRVGVPFEGKYTEVLNSDDIAFGGKGRINSYVLEAEEVASDGRENSILMHQAPLSVSIFAYTPYTDEEKEERRKIAEAAQNAAEEAARKATEEAAKKEAIAKKAAEEAAKKEEAARKAAEEAAEKEAVARQAAEEVVRKTAAAKKAVEESAKKAAAMKKKTLKEELTEKAEQADSAILEGKEKEKPARRTTRKKTATAKAVAPKEPTAKKLASVAKKSTSSAKVTKGTKA
;
A
#
# COMPACT_ATOMS: atom_id res chain seq x y z
N MET A 1 -20.63 -15.03 35.88
CA MET A 1 -21.77 -15.49 36.70
C MET A 1 -22.82 -14.39 36.90
N MET A 2 -22.53 -13.22 37.48
CA MET A 2 -23.53 -12.20 37.82
C MET A 2 -24.37 -11.67 36.65
N THR A 3 -23.80 -11.60 35.42
CA THR A 3 -24.50 -11.14 34.23
C THR A 3 -25.03 -12.27 33.34
N HIS A 4 -24.65 -13.53 33.60
CA HIS A 4 -25.16 -14.68 32.87
C HIS A 4 -26.59 -15.04 33.35
N PRO A 5 -27.49 -15.54 32.48
CA PRO A 5 -28.80 -16.04 32.89
C PRO A 5 -28.73 -17.11 33.99
N GLY A 6 -29.78 -17.22 34.80
CA GLY A 6 -29.90 -18.19 35.84
C GLY A 6 -29.56 -17.66 37.24
N LYS A 7 -29.79 -18.46 38.26
CA LYS A 7 -29.60 -18.08 39.67
C LYS A 7 -28.13 -17.80 39.97
N LYS A 8 -27.89 -16.78 40.80
CA LYS A 8 -26.55 -16.36 41.22
C LYS A 8 -26.17 -17.13 42.49
N LEU A 9 -24.97 -17.67 42.50
CA LEU A 9 -24.43 -18.41 43.63
C LEU A 9 -23.02 -17.91 43.95
N LEU A 10 -22.86 -17.35 45.14
CA LEU A 10 -21.56 -17.15 45.77
C LEU A 10 -21.42 -18.13 46.91
N PHE A 11 -20.33 -18.84 47.01
CA PHE A 11 -20.06 -19.79 48.03
C PHE A 11 -19.06 -19.20 49.05
N MET A 12 -19.00 -19.75 50.25
CA MET A 12 -18.23 -19.28 51.42
C MET A 12 -16.91 -18.61 51.06
N GLY A 13 -16.74 -17.34 51.43
CA GLY A 13 -15.51 -16.59 51.21
C GLY A 13 -15.19 -16.16 49.78
N GLN A 14 -15.98 -16.54 48.75
CA GLN A 14 -15.74 -16.12 47.35
C GLN A 14 -15.89 -14.61 47.15
N ASP A 15 -16.70 -13.96 47.95
CA ASP A 15 -16.93 -12.51 47.92
C ASP A 15 -15.74 -11.69 48.45
N ILE A 16 -14.83 -12.35 49.17
CA ILE A 16 -13.57 -11.78 49.65
C ILE A 16 -12.34 -12.46 49.05
N ALA A 17 -12.51 -13.38 48.10
CA ALA A 17 -11.46 -14.19 47.48
C ALA A 17 -10.60 -14.95 48.50
N GLU A 18 -11.26 -15.66 49.43
CA GLU A 18 -10.57 -16.52 50.41
C GLU A 18 -9.64 -17.50 49.70
N TYR A 19 -8.44 -17.74 50.28
CA TYR A 19 -7.43 -18.56 49.64
C TYR A 19 -7.70 -20.05 49.77
N ASP A 20 -8.26 -20.46 50.93
CA ASP A 20 -8.52 -21.85 51.21
C ASP A 20 -9.87 -22.27 50.62
N GLU A 21 -9.97 -23.53 50.28
CA GLU A 21 -11.26 -24.13 49.99
C GLU A 21 -12.16 -24.10 51.21
N TRP A 22 -13.48 -24.20 50.97
CA TRP A 22 -14.47 -24.29 52.03
C TRP A 22 -14.11 -25.32 53.11
N ASN A 23 -14.23 -24.89 54.36
CA ASN A 23 -14.04 -25.74 55.55
C ASN A 23 -15.20 -25.55 56.52
N GLU A 24 -15.90 -26.64 56.82
CA GLU A 24 -17.08 -26.62 57.72
C GLU A 24 -16.73 -26.48 59.19
N GLU A 25 -15.46 -26.73 59.57
CA GLU A 25 -15.01 -26.64 60.98
C GLU A 25 -14.57 -25.22 61.35
N ARG A 26 -14.36 -24.34 60.40
CA ARG A 26 -13.98 -22.94 60.64
C ARG A 26 -14.81 -21.96 59.82
N GLY A 27 -14.97 -20.76 60.35
CA GLY A 27 -15.67 -19.69 59.62
C GLY A 27 -14.81 -19.05 58.54
N VAL A 28 -15.44 -18.13 57.79
CA VAL A 28 -14.77 -17.31 56.78
C VAL A 28 -13.63 -16.49 57.39
N GLU A 29 -12.50 -16.41 56.69
CA GLU A 29 -11.31 -15.70 57.17
C GLU A 29 -11.43 -14.18 56.96
N TRP A 30 -12.30 -13.53 57.76
CA TRP A 30 -12.53 -12.07 57.70
C TRP A 30 -11.28 -11.22 57.88
N GLU A 31 -10.21 -11.78 58.48
CA GLU A 31 -8.90 -11.15 58.62
C GLU A 31 -8.27 -10.75 57.26
N LEU A 32 -8.61 -11.44 56.17
CA LEU A 32 -8.14 -11.14 54.81
C LEU A 32 -8.54 -9.75 54.36
N LEU A 33 -9.64 -9.18 54.90
CA LEU A 33 -10.08 -7.82 54.56
C LEU A 33 -9.12 -6.72 55.02
N LYS A 34 -8.07 -7.06 55.78
CA LYS A 34 -6.96 -6.14 56.09
C LYS A 34 -6.04 -5.91 54.90
N TYR A 35 -6.11 -6.77 53.89
CA TYR A 35 -5.29 -6.68 52.70
C TYR A 35 -6.09 -6.07 51.54
N ASP A 36 -5.48 -5.13 50.83
CA ASP A 36 -6.12 -4.32 49.79
C ASP A 36 -6.84 -5.16 48.74
N TYR A 37 -6.22 -6.24 48.23
CA TYR A 37 -6.80 -7.07 47.17
C TYR A 37 -8.11 -7.73 47.58
N HIS A 38 -8.22 -8.22 48.84
CA HIS A 38 -9.44 -8.83 49.33
C HIS A 38 -10.54 -7.79 49.52
N GLU A 39 -10.20 -6.61 50.02
CA GLU A 39 -11.13 -5.50 50.13
C GLU A 39 -11.60 -4.97 48.78
N GLN A 40 -10.73 -4.94 47.77
CA GLN A 40 -11.07 -4.56 46.41
C GLN A 40 -12.04 -5.55 45.76
N ILE A 41 -11.81 -6.86 45.91
CA ILE A 41 -12.75 -7.91 45.47
C ILE A 41 -14.08 -7.76 46.16
N ARG A 42 -14.10 -7.55 47.50
CA ARG A 42 -15.32 -7.32 48.24
C ARG A 42 -16.12 -6.13 47.71
N ARG A 43 -15.45 -5.02 47.40
CA ARG A 43 -16.08 -3.84 46.78
C ARG A 43 -16.64 -4.16 45.41
N PHE A 44 -15.91 -4.92 44.60
CA PHE A 44 -16.35 -5.35 43.27
C PHE A 44 -17.62 -6.22 43.39
N VAL A 45 -17.62 -7.24 44.22
CA VAL A 45 -18.81 -8.10 44.47
C VAL A 45 -19.98 -7.30 45.01
N LYS A 46 -19.73 -6.37 45.94
CA LYS A 46 -20.77 -5.45 46.44
C LYS A 46 -21.39 -4.66 45.29
N ARG A 47 -20.56 -4.10 44.39
CA ARG A 47 -21.02 -3.33 43.23
C ARG A 47 -21.80 -4.18 42.24
N LEU A 48 -21.37 -5.42 42.00
CA LEU A 48 -22.11 -6.39 41.18
C LEU A 48 -23.48 -6.71 41.77
N ASN A 49 -23.58 -6.90 43.09
CA ASN A 49 -24.86 -7.13 43.77
C ASN A 49 -25.79 -5.90 43.69
N GLU A 50 -25.26 -4.69 43.76
CA GLU A 50 -26.02 -3.46 43.58
C GLU A 50 -26.54 -3.36 42.17
N LEU A 51 -25.67 -3.64 41.16
CA LEU A 51 -26.02 -3.64 39.75
C LEU A 51 -27.14 -4.66 39.49
N TYR A 52 -26.97 -5.89 39.97
CA TYR A 52 -27.98 -6.96 39.85
C TYR A 52 -29.34 -6.52 40.35
N ARG A 53 -29.43 -5.96 41.58
CA ARG A 53 -30.69 -5.54 42.18
C ARG A 53 -31.36 -4.35 41.51
N LYS A 54 -30.55 -3.48 40.87
CA LYS A 54 -31.06 -2.23 40.26
C LYS A 54 -31.46 -2.40 38.79
N ASN A 55 -31.04 -3.48 38.15
CA ASN A 55 -31.26 -3.66 36.72
C ASN A 55 -32.12 -4.90 36.45
N PRO A 56 -33.40 -4.72 36.12
CA PRO A 56 -34.33 -5.81 35.81
C PRO A 56 -33.81 -6.74 34.72
N ALA A 57 -33.08 -6.22 33.70
CA ALA A 57 -32.46 -7.03 32.67
C ALA A 57 -31.62 -8.22 33.16
N LEU A 58 -31.15 -8.19 34.42
CA LEU A 58 -30.33 -9.27 34.98
C LEU A 58 -31.16 -10.38 35.68
N TYR A 59 -32.48 -10.18 35.86
CA TYR A 59 -33.30 -11.16 36.59
C TYR A 59 -34.75 -11.27 36.11
N ALA A 60 -35.34 -10.28 35.42
CA ALA A 60 -36.75 -10.28 35.06
C ALA A 60 -37.10 -11.43 34.08
N GLU A 61 -36.25 -11.62 33.05
CA GLU A 61 -36.42 -12.65 32.02
C GLU A 61 -35.29 -13.70 32.09
N ASP A 62 -34.99 -14.21 33.31
CA ASP A 62 -33.84 -15.07 33.58
C ASP A 62 -34.07 -16.53 33.18
N ASP A 63 -35.32 -16.92 32.94
CA ASP A 63 -35.79 -18.26 32.58
C ASP A 63 -36.23 -18.38 31.08
N SER A 64 -36.11 -17.30 30.33
CA SER A 64 -36.40 -17.25 28.89
C SER A 64 -35.23 -16.79 28.05
N TRP A 65 -35.25 -17.12 26.78
CA TRP A 65 -34.28 -16.60 25.80
C TRP A 65 -34.51 -15.13 25.43
N ASP A 66 -35.65 -14.56 25.80
CA ASP A 66 -35.96 -13.15 25.57
C ASP A 66 -35.09 -12.22 26.40
N GLY A 67 -34.64 -12.68 27.56
CA GLY A 67 -33.74 -11.95 28.46
C GLY A 67 -32.26 -12.01 28.09
N PHE A 68 -31.88 -12.76 27.04
CA PHE A 68 -30.47 -12.96 26.69
C PHE A 68 -30.28 -13.03 25.17
N GLU A 69 -29.27 -12.34 24.65
CA GLU A 69 -28.91 -12.38 23.24
C GLU A 69 -27.40 -12.25 23.02
N TRP A 70 -26.83 -13.17 22.25
CA TRP A 70 -25.44 -13.05 21.85
C TRP A 70 -25.28 -11.93 20.80
N ILE A 71 -24.21 -11.15 20.94
CA ILE A 71 -23.72 -10.23 19.92
C ILE A 71 -22.56 -10.90 19.19
N ASP A 72 -21.46 -11.18 19.93
CA ASP A 72 -20.35 -11.99 19.44
C ASP A 72 -19.94 -13.03 20.47
N CYS A 73 -19.88 -14.30 20.03
CA CYS A 73 -19.46 -15.43 20.86
C CYS A 73 -18.53 -16.40 20.12
N ILE A 74 -18.10 -16.07 18.91
CA ILE A 74 -17.34 -16.98 18.04
C ILE A 74 -15.92 -16.50 17.76
N ASP A 75 -15.53 -15.34 18.23
CA ASP A 75 -14.19 -14.79 18.02
C ASP A 75 -13.15 -15.40 18.97
N ALA A 76 -12.83 -16.68 18.70
CA ALA A 76 -11.85 -17.41 19.47
C ALA A 76 -10.43 -16.83 19.37
N ASN A 77 -10.11 -16.10 18.29
CA ASN A 77 -8.80 -15.50 18.10
C ASN A 77 -8.59 -14.28 18.99
N GLU A 78 -9.62 -13.45 19.14
CA GLU A 78 -9.61 -12.27 19.99
C GLU A 78 -9.85 -12.61 21.47
N CYS A 79 -10.43 -13.78 21.75
CA CYS A 79 -10.83 -14.20 23.10
C CYS A 79 -11.77 -13.19 23.76
N THR A 80 -12.72 -12.67 23.00
CA THR A 80 -13.74 -11.74 23.46
C THR A 80 -15.12 -12.36 23.39
N LEU A 81 -16.02 -11.90 24.22
CA LEU A 81 -17.45 -12.23 24.16
C LEU A 81 -18.26 -10.96 24.38
N SER A 82 -19.35 -10.81 23.65
CA SER A 82 -20.31 -9.75 23.89
C SER A 82 -21.74 -10.27 23.80
N TYR A 83 -22.59 -9.80 24.70
CA TYR A 83 -23.99 -10.17 24.75
C TYR A 83 -24.85 -9.10 25.42
N LEU A 84 -26.14 -9.20 25.16
CA LEU A 84 -27.16 -8.36 25.79
C LEU A 84 -27.85 -9.11 26.92
N ARG A 85 -28.19 -8.37 27.98
CA ARG A 85 -29.21 -8.73 28.94
C ARG A 85 -30.39 -7.78 28.78
N LYS A 86 -31.60 -8.34 28.71
CA LYS A 86 -32.80 -7.60 28.36
C LYS A 86 -33.90 -7.86 29.41
N SER A 87 -34.81 -6.91 29.56
CA SER A 87 -36.08 -7.07 30.22
C SER A 87 -37.20 -6.87 29.19
N ASP A 88 -38.44 -6.76 29.64
CA ASP A 88 -39.60 -6.38 28.83
C ASP A 88 -39.53 -4.92 28.31
N LYS A 89 -38.58 -4.12 28.81
CA LYS A 89 -38.36 -2.73 28.41
C LYS A 89 -37.01 -2.53 27.73
N GLU A 90 -37.03 -1.92 26.57
CA GLU A 90 -35.85 -1.65 25.79
C GLU A 90 -34.79 -0.82 26.55
N GLU A 91 -35.24 0.21 27.28
CA GLU A 91 -34.37 1.10 28.07
C GLU A 91 -33.65 0.42 29.25
N GLU A 92 -34.08 -0.77 29.64
CA GLU A 92 -33.41 -1.56 30.69
C GLU A 92 -32.34 -2.49 30.12
N THR A 93 -32.04 -2.44 28.81
CA THR A 93 -31.03 -3.29 28.17
C THR A 93 -29.63 -2.99 28.69
N LEU A 94 -28.89 -4.05 29.00
CA LEU A 94 -27.48 -3.99 29.33
C LEU A 94 -26.65 -4.69 28.26
N LEU A 95 -25.58 -4.03 27.79
CA LEU A 95 -24.54 -4.62 26.97
C LEU A 95 -23.40 -5.08 27.89
N VAL A 96 -22.96 -6.32 27.73
CA VAL A 96 -21.88 -6.93 28.50
C VAL A 96 -20.77 -7.34 27.53
N CYS A 97 -19.56 -6.77 27.71
CA CYS A 97 -18.38 -7.07 26.94
C CYS A 97 -17.29 -7.67 27.84
N LEU A 98 -16.73 -8.81 27.42
CA LEU A 98 -15.70 -9.53 28.16
C LEU A 98 -14.46 -9.69 27.28
N ASN A 99 -13.30 -9.45 27.87
CA ASN A 99 -12.00 -9.70 27.25
C ASN A 99 -11.23 -10.71 28.12
N PHE A 100 -11.03 -11.91 27.62
CA PHE A 100 -10.27 -12.97 28.29
C PHE A 100 -8.79 -12.97 27.89
N ALA A 101 -8.39 -12.10 26.94
CA ALA A 101 -7.00 -11.94 26.53
C ALA A 101 -6.29 -10.87 27.36
N ASN A 102 -4.99 -11.04 27.58
CA ASN A 102 -4.15 -9.99 28.15
C ASN A 102 -3.71 -8.98 27.06
N VAL A 103 -4.68 -8.48 26.30
CA VAL A 103 -4.50 -7.52 25.20
C VAL A 103 -5.37 -6.30 25.46
N ASP A 104 -4.77 -5.12 25.45
CA ASP A 104 -5.47 -3.84 25.56
C ASP A 104 -6.05 -3.44 24.19
N ARG A 105 -7.33 -3.06 24.17
CA ARG A 105 -8.04 -2.67 22.95
C ARG A 105 -8.67 -1.29 23.15
N PRO A 106 -7.91 -0.21 22.86
CA PRO A 106 -8.41 1.16 23.08
C PRO A 106 -9.53 1.55 22.11
N GLU A 107 -9.62 0.89 20.97
CA GLU A 107 -10.61 1.13 19.90
C GLU A 107 -11.29 -0.19 19.51
N TYR A 108 -12.00 -0.79 20.47
CA TYR A 108 -12.77 -2.01 20.24
C TYR A 108 -14.19 -1.66 19.82
N ARG A 109 -14.60 -2.13 18.65
CA ARG A 109 -15.94 -1.91 18.10
C ARG A 109 -16.83 -3.09 18.43
N VAL A 110 -18.02 -2.81 18.92
CA VAL A 110 -19.02 -3.83 19.25
C VAL A 110 -20.38 -3.42 18.68
N GLY A 111 -21.06 -4.36 18.02
CA GLY A 111 -22.39 -4.15 17.48
C GLY A 111 -23.43 -3.95 18.57
N VAL A 112 -24.37 -3.04 18.34
CA VAL A 112 -25.47 -2.76 19.28
C VAL A 112 -26.81 -2.77 18.56
N PRO A 113 -27.90 -3.18 19.26
CA PRO A 113 -29.22 -3.31 18.62
C PRO A 113 -29.93 -1.97 18.37
N PHE A 114 -29.63 -0.95 19.16
CA PHE A 114 -30.39 0.29 19.19
C PHE A 114 -29.50 1.50 18.99
N GLU A 115 -30.02 2.48 18.28
CA GLU A 115 -29.48 3.82 18.28
C GLU A 115 -29.72 4.45 19.66
N GLY A 116 -28.69 5.09 20.20
CA GLY A 116 -28.81 5.72 21.51
C GLY A 116 -27.47 5.87 22.21
N LYS A 117 -27.56 6.01 23.50
CA LYS A 117 -26.43 6.25 24.39
C LYS A 117 -26.13 5.00 25.22
N TYR A 118 -24.84 4.69 25.34
CA TYR A 118 -24.34 3.57 26.13
C TYR A 118 -23.40 4.12 27.21
N THR A 119 -23.82 4.00 28.47
CA THR A 119 -23.05 4.48 29.63
C THR A 119 -22.44 3.33 30.36
N GLU A 120 -21.12 3.33 30.56
CA GLU A 120 -20.46 2.29 31.35
C GLU A 120 -20.91 2.38 32.83
N VAL A 121 -21.58 1.32 33.31
CA VAL A 121 -22.10 1.24 34.66
C VAL A 121 -21.25 0.40 35.60
N LEU A 122 -20.37 -0.44 35.01
CA LEU A 122 -19.36 -1.20 35.71
C LEU A 122 -18.22 -1.59 34.76
N ASN A 123 -16.99 -1.45 35.24
CA ASN A 123 -15.79 -1.98 34.61
C ASN A 123 -14.89 -2.62 35.66
N SER A 124 -14.48 -3.87 35.46
CA SER A 124 -13.61 -4.58 36.39
C SER A 124 -12.18 -4.04 36.45
N ASP A 125 -11.74 -3.24 35.48
CA ASP A 125 -10.43 -2.58 35.48
C ASP A 125 -10.44 -1.21 36.21
N ASP A 126 -11.56 -0.85 36.86
CA ASP A 126 -11.62 0.34 37.70
C ASP A 126 -10.62 0.24 38.87
N ILE A 127 -9.96 1.37 39.17
CA ILE A 127 -9.00 1.50 40.27
C ILE A 127 -9.61 1.09 41.62
N ALA A 128 -10.90 1.36 41.80
CA ALA A 128 -11.62 0.97 43.01
C ALA A 128 -11.64 -0.54 43.27
N PHE A 129 -11.45 -1.35 42.24
CA PHE A 129 -11.43 -2.81 42.28
C PHE A 129 -10.03 -3.41 42.08
N GLY A 130 -8.97 -2.56 42.08
CA GLY A 130 -7.60 -3.00 41.90
C GLY A 130 -7.13 -3.02 40.41
N GLY A 131 -7.95 -2.52 39.52
CA GLY A 131 -7.59 -2.36 38.09
C GLY A 131 -6.68 -1.19 37.87
N LYS A 132 -6.42 -0.91 36.58
CA LYS A 132 -5.54 0.18 36.11
C LYS A 132 -6.31 1.45 35.70
N GLY A 133 -7.64 1.42 35.81
CA GLY A 133 -8.49 2.57 35.48
C GLY A 133 -8.73 2.81 34.00
N ARG A 134 -8.61 1.78 33.17
CA ARG A 134 -8.95 1.85 31.74
C ARG A 134 -10.45 1.66 31.57
N ILE A 135 -11.18 2.72 31.80
CA ILE A 135 -12.64 2.79 31.80
C ILE A 135 -13.15 3.74 30.74
N ASN A 136 -14.39 3.57 30.31
CA ASN A 136 -15.09 4.48 29.42
C ASN A 136 -15.86 5.53 30.26
N SER A 137 -15.16 6.61 30.62
CA SER A 137 -15.70 7.64 31.53
C SER A 137 -16.71 8.59 30.89
N TYR A 138 -16.94 8.48 29.59
CA TYR A 138 -17.88 9.28 28.82
C TYR A 138 -19.01 8.42 28.26
N VAL A 139 -20.11 9.06 27.92
CA VAL A 139 -21.24 8.39 27.27
C VAL A 139 -20.82 8.06 25.84
N LEU A 140 -20.94 6.79 25.45
CA LEU A 140 -20.73 6.33 24.08
C LEU A 140 -22.04 6.48 23.30
N GLU A 141 -21.96 7.06 22.14
CA GLU A 141 -23.09 7.14 21.22
C GLU A 141 -23.00 6.05 20.16
N ALA A 142 -24.13 5.44 19.82
CA ALA A 142 -24.18 4.50 18.71
C ALA A 142 -23.91 5.20 17.38
N GLU A 143 -23.04 4.60 16.59
CA GLU A 143 -22.69 5.03 15.24
C GLU A 143 -23.36 4.11 14.22
N GLU A 144 -23.80 4.64 13.08
CA GLU A 144 -24.33 3.89 11.93
C GLU A 144 -23.17 3.17 11.17
N VAL A 145 -22.42 2.37 11.93
CA VAL A 145 -21.32 1.55 11.41
C VAL A 145 -21.61 0.10 11.74
N ALA A 146 -21.78 -0.73 10.73
CA ALA A 146 -22.11 -2.13 10.91
C ALA A 146 -20.98 -2.90 11.60
N SER A 147 -21.32 -3.67 12.65
CA SER A 147 -20.43 -4.59 13.36
C SER A 147 -21.24 -5.75 13.95
N ASP A 148 -20.63 -6.93 14.04
CA ASP A 148 -21.21 -8.14 14.67
C ASP A 148 -22.63 -8.48 14.18
N GLY A 149 -22.90 -8.24 12.88
CA GLY A 149 -24.20 -8.46 12.28
C GLY A 149 -25.29 -7.45 12.69
N ARG A 150 -24.92 -6.32 13.29
CA ARG A 150 -25.79 -5.20 13.63
C ARG A 150 -25.49 -4.00 12.73
N GLU A 151 -26.50 -3.16 12.48
CA GLU A 151 -26.35 -1.94 11.67
C GLU A 151 -25.64 -0.83 12.46
N ASN A 152 -25.84 -0.81 13.79
CA ASN A 152 -25.22 0.15 14.70
C ASN A 152 -24.14 -0.49 15.56
N SER A 153 -23.16 0.30 15.96
CA SER A 153 -22.07 -0.13 16.84
C SER A 153 -21.60 1.02 17.72
N ILE A 154 -20.92 0.66 18.83
CA ILE A 154 -20.17 1.61 19.64
C ILE A 154 -18.67 1.33 19.56
N LEU A 155 -17.87 2.37 19.68
CA LEU A 155 -16.42 2.28 19.80
C LEU A 155 -16.03 2.49 21.26
N MET A 156 -15.41 1.49 21.89
CA MET A 156 -15.10 1.50 23.31
C MET A 156 -13.67 1.10 23.61
N HIS A 157 -13.18 1.44 24.77
CA HIS A 157 -11.94 0.89 25.32
C HIS A 157 -12.26 -0.41 26.08
N GLN A 158 -11.70 -1.52 25.62
CA GLN A 158 -11.80 -2.83 26.27
C GLN A 158 -10.46 -3.19 26.91
N ALA A 159 -10.39 -3.10 28.24
CA ALA A 159 -9.18 -3.41 28.99
C ALA A 159 -8.81 -4.90 28.94
N PRO A 160 -7.54 -5.29 29.16
CA PRO A 160 -7.14 -6.69 29.25
C PRO A 160 -7.80 -7.40 30.43
N LEU A 161 -8.18 -8.67 30.25
CA LEU A 161 -8.72 -9.54 31.30
C LEU A 161 -9.86 -8.86 32.06
N SER A 162 -10.77 -8.20 31.39
CA SER A 162 -11.79 -7.34 31.99
C SER A 162 -13.19 -7.65 31.50
N VAL A 163 -14.16 -7.16 32.27
CA VAL A 163 -15.56 -7.05 31.90
C VAL A 163 -15.99 -5.58 31.97
N SER A 164 -16.63 -5.11 30.90
CA SER A 164 -17.30 -3.80 30.85
C SER A 164 -18.79 -4.01 30.66
N ILE A 165 -19.61 -3.30 31.42
CA ILE A 165 -21.07 -3.37 31.33
C ILE A 165 -21.61 -1.97 31.07
N PHE A 166 -22.41 -1.85 30.02
CA PHE A 166 -23.03 -0.60 29.60
C PHE A 166 -24.54 -0.66 29.77
N ALA A 167 -25.11 0.40 30.26
CA ALA A 167 -26.56 0.61 30.29
C ALA A 167 -26.95 1.44 29.05
N TYR A 168 -27.97 0.97 28.35
CA TYR A 168 -28.57 1.67 27.22
C TYR A 168 -29.50 2.79 27.71
N THR A 169 -29.52 3.88 26.99
CA THR A 169 -30.47 4.99 27.15
C THR A 169 -30.87 5.47 25.75
N PRO A 170 -32.18 5.43 25.39
CA PRO A 170 -32.64 5.93 24.09
C PRO A 170 -32.42 7.44 24.00
N TYR A 171 -32.28 7.92 22.75
CA TYR A 171 -32.31 9.35 22.50
C TYR A 171 -33.71 9.91 22.80
N THR A 172 -33.77 11.11 23.36
CA THR A 172 -35.00 11.86 23.46
C THR A 172 -35.51 12.28 22.09
N ASP A 173 -36.78 12.62 21.97
CA ASP A 173 -37.35 13.04 20.69
C ASP A 173 -36.67 14.32 20.16
N GLU A 174 -36.23 15.20 21.04
CA GLU A 174 -35.47 16.42 20.71
C GLU A 174 -34.09 16.06 20.15
N GLU A 175 -33.38 15.12 20.76
CA GLU A 175 -32.08 14.66 20.30
C GLU A 175 -32.17 13.92 18.95
N LYS A 176 -33.22 13.11 18.76
CA LYS A 176 -33.47 12.46 17.45
C LYS A 176 -33.70 13.48 16.34
N GLU A 177 -34.48 14.51 16.61
CA GLU A 177 -34.74 15.57 15.64
C GLU A 177 -33.49 16.38 15.32
N GLU A 178 -32.67 16.69 16.32
CA GLU A 178 -31.40 17.39 16.13
C GLU A 178 -30.41 16.55 15.28
N ARG A 179 -30.28 15.27 15.61
CA ARG A 179 -29.44 14.33 14.85
C ARG A 179 -29.92 14.21 13.39
N ARG A 180 -31.23 14.13 13.16
CA ARG A 180 -31.80 14.12 11.81
C ARG A 180 -31.41 15.35 11.01
N LYS A 181 -31.51 16.54 11.61
CA LYS A 181 -31.11 17.80 10.96
C LYS A 181 -29.61 17.83 10.63
N ILE A 182 -28.77 17.32 11.54
CA ILE A 182 -27.33 17.23 11.32
C ILE A 182 -27.03 16.27 10.16
N ALA A 183 -27.69 15.09 10.14
CA ALA A 183 -27.51 14.11 9.07
C ALA A 183 -27.95 14.65 7.71
N GLU A 184 -29.12 15.30 7.64
CA GLU A 184 -29.60 15.94 6.42
C GLU A 184 -28.63 17.05 5.93
N ALA A 185 -28.10 17.86 6.83
CA ALA A 185 -27.13 18.90 6.48
C ALA A 185 -25.80 18.29 5.98
N ALA A 186 -25.33 17.21 6.61
CA ALA A 186 -24.14 16.48 6.17
C ALA A 186 -24.33 15.83 4.79
N GLN A 187 -25.49 15.23 4.54
CA GLN A 187 -25.84 14.64 3.24
C GLN A 187 -25.88 15.71 2.14
N ASN A 188 -26.55 16.82 2.39
CA ASN A 188 -26.61 17.94 1.45
C ASN A 188 -25.22 18.50 1.14
N ALA A 189 -24.36 18.63 2.16
CA ALA A 189 -22.98 19.07 1.97
C ALA A 189 -22.14 18.07 1.16
N ALA A 190 -22.33 16.76 1.39
CA ALA A 190 -21.69 15.71 0.63
C ALA A 190 -22.13 15.70 -0.84
N GLU A 191 -23.42 15.84 -1.12
CA GLU A 191 -23.95 15.95 -2.48
C GLU A 191 -23.40 17.19 -3.22
N GLU A 192 -23.34 18.32 -2.54
CA GLU A 192 -22.76 19.55 -3.12
C GLU A 192 -21.27 19.39 -3.43
N ALA A 193 -20.52 18.75 -2.52
CA ALA A 193 -19.11 18.43 -2.73
C ALA A 193 -18.90 17.47 -3.90
N ALA A 194 -19.71 16.42 -4.01
CA ALA A 194 -19.69 15.47 -5.12
C ALA A 194 -20.01 16.16 -6.46
N ARG A 195 -21.00 17.06 -6.48
CA ARG A 195 -21.34 17.84 -7.68
C ARG A 195 -20.18 18.77 -8.10
N LYS A 196 -19.54 19.44 -7.15
CA LYS A 196 -18.37 20.28 -7.44
C LYS A 196 -17.19 19.45 -7.96
N ALA A 197 -16.95 18.27 -7.39
CA ALA A 197 -15.90 17.37 -7.85
C ALA A 197 -16.14 16.85 -9.28
N THR A 198 -17.39 16.48 -9.62
CA THR A 198 -17.75 16.06 -10.99
C THR A 198 -17.60 17.19 -12.00
N GLU A 199 -18.00 18.42 -11.64
CA GLU A 199 -17.83 19.59 -12.50
C GLU A 199 -16.34 19.94 -12.73
N GLU A 200 -15.53 19.85 -11.69
CA GLU A 200 -14.08 20.05 -11.82
C GLU A 200 -13.41 18.97 -12.67
N ALA A 201 -13.81 17.70 -12.50
CA ALA A 201 -13.35 16.60 -13.35
C ALA A 201 -13.71 16.82 -14.82
N ALA A 202 -14.95 17.22 -15.12
CA ALA A 202 -15.37 17.51 -16.47
C ALA A 202 -14.60 18.69 -17.10
N LYS A 203 -14.29 19.74 -16.31
CA LYS A 203 -13.44 20.87 -16.76
C LYS A 203 -12.02 20.39 -17.06
N LYS A 204 -11.43 19.54 -16.22
CA LYS A 204 -10.09 18.97 -16.45
C LYS A 204 -10.06 18.11 -17.70
N GLU A 205 -11.09 17.28 -17.93
CA GLU A 205 -11.21 16.46 -19.12
C GLU A 205 -11.35 17.30 -20.40
N ALA A 206 -12.16 18.35 -20.36
CA ALA A 206 -12.32 19.27 -21.50
C ALA A 206 -11.00 20.00 -21.85
N ILE A 207 -10.22 20.41 -20.83
CA ILE A 207 -8.90 21.01 -21.03
C ILE A 207 -7.93 19.99 -21.63
N ALA A 208 -7.90 18.76 -21.11
CA ALA A 208 -7.05 17.68 -21.62
C ALA A 208 -7.39 17.33 -23.07
N LYS A 209 -8.69 17.28 -23.42
CA LYS A 209 -9.14 17.04 -24.80
C LYS A 209 -8.70 18.14 -25.77
N LYS A 210 -8.81 19.41 -25.37
CA LYS A 210 -8.30 20.53 -26.18
C LYS A 210 -6.80 20.48 -26.36
N ALA A 211 -6.05 20.17 -25.31
CA ALA A 211 -4.59 20.02 -25.39
C ALA A 211 -4.17 18.87 -26.29
N ALA A 212 -4.87 17.73 -26.23
CA ALA A 212 -4.63 16.59 -27.12
C ALA A 212 -4.93 16.92 -28.60
N GLU A 213 -6.02 17.64 -28.87
CA GLU A 213 -6.35 18.10 -30.23
C GLU A 213 -5.31 19.08 -30.77
N GLU A 214 -4.83 20.02 -29.96
CA GLU A 214 -3.76 20.93 -30.37
C GLU A 214 -2.43 20.21 -30.60
N ALA A 215 -2.10 19.21 -29.77
CA ALA A 215 -0.92 18.38 -29.94
C ALA A 215 -1.01 17.58 -31.25
N ALA A 216 -2.14 16.97 -31.56
CA ALA A 216 -2.37 16.24 -32.81
C ALA A 216 -2.23 17.14 -34.06
N LYS A 217 -2.76 18.39 -33.99
CA LYS A 217 -2.58 19.36 -35.07
C LYS A 217 -1.13 19.76 -35.27
N LYS A 218 -0.37 19.92 -34.19
CA LYS A 218 1.07 20.21 -34.27
C LYS A 218 1.87 19.04 -34.83
N GLU A 219 1.52 17.82 -34.47
CA GLU A 219 2.16 16.60 -34.99
C GLU A 219 1.88 16.43 -36.50
N GLU A 220 0.64 16.64 -36.93
CA GLU A 220 0.28 16.59 -38.35
C GLU A 220 1.01 17.65 -39.15
N ALA A 221 1.13 18.88 -38.64
CA ALA A 221 1.88 19.95 -39.27
C ALA A 221 3.39 19.61 -39.37
N ALA A 222 3.96 19.04 -38.28
CA ALA A 222 5.35 18.61 -38.29
C ALA A 222 5.60 17.47 -39.30
N ARG A 223 4.67 16.52 -39.40
CA ARG A 223 4.74 15.43 -40.37
C ARG A 223 4.70 15.94 -41.82
N LYS A 224 3.80 16.89 -42.14
CA LYS A 224 3.74 17.51 -43.45
C LYS A 224 5.02 18.27 -43.79
N ALA A 225 5.57 19.00 -42.81
CA ALA A 225 6.85 19.70 -43.02
C ALA A 225 8.03 18.73 -43.21
N ALA A 226 8.05 17.60 -42.52
CA ALA A 226 9.07 16.57 -42.68
C ALA A 226 8.96 15.87 -44.06
N GLU A 227 7.75 15.63 -44.56
CA GLU A 227 7.49 15.02 -45.87
C GLU A 227 7.92 15.96 -46.98
N GLU A 228 7.61 17.26 -46.90
CA GLU A 228 8.05 18.29 -47.83
C GLU A 228 9.59 18.46 -47.83
N ALA A 229 10.22 18.38 -46.67
CA ALA A 229 11.69 18.43 -46.55
C ALA A 229 12.34 17.19 -47.20
N ALA A 230 11.79 16.00 -47.00
CA ALA A 230 12.26 14.76 -47.59
C ALA A 230 12.11 14.77 -49.12
N GLU A 231 11.01 15.32 -49.63
CA GLU A 231 10.80 15.50 -51.08
C GLU A 231 11.84 16.44 -51.71
N LYS A 232 12.08 17.59 -51.03
CA LYS A 232 13.14 18.55 -51.48
C LYS A 232 14.54 17.91 -51.45
N GLU A 233 14.84 17.11 -50.46
CA GLU A 233 16.11 16.39 -50.36
C GLU A 233 16.24 15.33 -51.46
N ALA A 234 15.17 14.59 -51.75
CA ALA A 234 15.15 13.61 -52.83
C ALA A 234 15.40 14.27 -54.21
N VAL A 235 14.76 15.41 -54.46
CA VAL A 235 14.97 16.20 -55.70
C VAL A 235 16.43 16.72 -55.80
N ALA A 236 16.95 17.24 -54.67
CA ALA A 236 18.35 17.70 -54.64
C ALA A 236 19.34 16.55 -54.87
N ARG A 237 19.07 15.37 -54.35
CA ARG A 237 19.89 14.17 -54.55
C ARG A 237 19.86 13.70 -55.99
N GLN A 238 18.70 13.68 -56.63
CA GLN A 238 18.59 13.36 -58.06
C GLN A 238 19.35 14.35 -58.90
N ALA A 239 19.24 15.65 -58.64
CA ALA A 239 20.01 16.67 -59.37
C ALA A 239 21.53 16.51 -59.20
N ALA A 240 21.99 16.18 -57.98
CA ALA A 240 23.40 15.91 -57.74
C ALA A 240 23.91 14.65 -58.45
N GLU A 241 23.12 13.57 -58.50
CA GLU A 241 23.46 12.36 -59.27
C GLU A 241 23.53 12.63 -60.76
N GLU A 242 22.61 13.46 -61.25
CA GLU A 242 22.68 13.86 -62.72
C GLU A 242 23.92 14.67 -63.02
N VAL A 243 24.31 15.60 -62.14
CA VAL A 243 25.58 16.36 -62.31
C VAL A 243 26.80 15.42 -62.27
N VAL A 244 26.83 14.48 -61.34
CA VAL A 244 27.90 13.46 -61.25
C VAL A 244 27.94 12.63 -62.55
N ARG A 245 26.80 12.22 -63.08
CA ARG A 245 26.72 11.46 -64.35
C ARG A 245 27.18 12.27 -65.52
N LYS A 246 26.81 13.56 -65.63
CA LYS A 246 27.27 14.47 -66.71
C LYS A 246 28.78 14.73 -66.61
N THR A 247 29.31 14.91 -65.40
CA THR A 247 30.75 15.11 -65.20
C THR A 247 31.57 13.85 -65.51
N ALA A 248 31.04 12.66 -65.13
CA ALA A 248 31.69 11.38 -65.52
C ALA A 248 31.69 11.12 -67.01
N ALA A 249 30.59 11.48 -67.72
CA ALA A 249 30.49 11.38 -69.14
C ALA A 249 31.48 12.36 -69.86
N ALA A 250 31.56 13.60 -69.33
CA ALA A 250 32.51 14.59 -69.85
C ALA A 250 33.97 14.15 -69.62
N LYS A 251 34.33 13.59 -68.49
CA LYS A 251 35.65 13.02 -68.20
C LYS A 251 35.98 11.88 -69.18
N LYS A 252 35.05 10.96 -69.44
CA LYS A 252 35.27 9.90 -70.45
C LYS A 252 35.49 10.43 -71.83
N ALA A 253 34.72 11.45 -72.21
CA ALA A 253 34.92 12.09 -73.59
C ALA A 253 36.29 12.79 -73.72
N VAL A 254 36.72 13.46 -72.61
CA VAL A 254 38.06 14.08 -72.57
C VAL A 254 39.19 13.02 -72.66
N GLU A 255 39.02 11.91 -71.91
CA GLU A 255 40.00 10.81 -71.93
C GLU A 255 40.06 10.10 -73.27
N GLU A 256 38.90 9.93 -73.91
CA GLU A 256 38.85 9.35 -75.26
C GLU A 256 39.48 10.29 -76.34
N SER A 257 39.21 11.59 -76.20
CA SER A 257 39.85 12.57 -77.05
C SER A 257 41.37 12.66 -76.84
N ALA A 258 41.82 12.57 -75.58
CA ALA A 258 43.24 12.50 -75.24
C ALA A 258 43.90 11.22 -75.76
N LYS A 259 43.24 10.07 -75.76
CA LYS A 259 43.72 8.80 -76.35
C LYS A 259 43.81 8.89 -77.87
N LYS A 260 42.81 9.52 -78.49
CA LYS A 260 42.89 9.78 -79.99
C LYS A 260 44.04 10.72 -80.38
N ALA A 261 44.23 11.79 -79.56
CA ALA A 261 45.36 12.71 -79.82
C ALA A 261 46.72 12.04 -79.53
N ALA A 262 46.84 11.16 -78.55
CA ALA A 262 48.06 10.39 -78.28
C ALA A 262 48.32 9.34 -79.32
N ALA A 263 47.26 8.70 -79.87
CA ALA A 263 47.42 7.76 -81.01
C ALA A 263 47.86 8.48 -82.34
N MET A 264 47.33 9.70 -82.53
CA MET A 264 47.74 10.53 -83.71
C MET A 264 49.17 11.00 -83.53
N LYS A 265 49.63 11.44 -82.37
CA LYS A 265 51.04 11.77 -82.09
C LYS A 265 51.98 10.56 -82.21
N LYS A 266 51.54 9.35 -81.86
CA LYS A 266 52.31 8.13 -82.06
C LYS A 266 52.44 7.77 -83.50
N LYS A 267 51.43 8.07 -84.33
CA LYS A 267 51.47 7.82 -85.80
C LYS A 267 52.43 8.78 -86.47
N THR A 268 52.36 10.08 -86.11
CA THR A 268 53.31 11.08 -86.63
C THR A 268 54.74 10.86 -86.17
N LEU A 269 54.93 10.43 -84.88
CA LEU A 269 56.30 10.11 -84.39
C LEU A 269 56.87 8.83 -85.01
N LYS A 270 56.01 7.88 -85.41
CA LYS A 270 56.43 6.67 -86.08
C LYS A 270 56.80 6.94 -87.52
N GLU A 271 56.15 7.91 -88.21
CA GLU A 271 56.50 8.40 -89.55
C GLU A 271 57.78 9.21 -89.50
N GLU A 272 58.04 10.05 -88.48
CA GLU A 272 59.33 10.77 -88.31
C GLU A 272 60.48 9.86 -87.88
N LEU A 273 60.24 8.73 -87.17
CA LEU A 273 61.28 7.77 -86.79
C LEU A 273 61.66 6.81 -87.91
N THR A 274 60.81 6.60 -88.91
CA THR A 274 61.16 5.84 -90.15
C THR A 274 61.99 6.68 -91.09
N GLU A 275 61.87 8.01 -91.09
CA GLU A 275 62.72 8.90 -91.89
C GLU A 275 64.11 9.17 -91.28
N LYS A 276 64.27 9.02 -89.94
CA LYS A 276 65.56 9.16 -89.25
C LYS A 276 66.33 7.87 -88.99
N ALA A 277 65.76 6.69 -89.30
CA ALA A 277 66.45 5.40 -89.20
C ALA A 277 67.33 5.06 -90.41
N GLU A 278 67.29 5.89 -91.51
CA GLU A 278 68.18 5.71 -92.68
C GLU A 278 69.46 6.56 -92.63
N GLN A 279 69.68 7.36 -91.57
CA GLN A 279 70.90 8.20 -91.47
C GLN A 279 71.51 8.15 -90.07
N ALA A 280 71.97 7.03 -89.55
CA ALA A 280 73.06 6.95 -88.58
C ALA A 280 73.27 5.52 -88.08
N ASP A 281 73.86 4.75 -88.94
CA ASP A 281 74.78 3.72 -88.57
C ASP A 281 76.11 4.44 -88.30
N SER A 282 76.59 4.48 -87.09
CA SER A 282 77.98 4.64 -86.69
C SER A 282 78.18 5.19 -85.29
N ALA A 283 78.97 4.49 -84.55
CA ALA A 283 79.67 4.85 -83.31
C ALA A 283 78.97 4.68 -81.98
N ILE A 284 79.05 3.53 -81.36
CA ILE A 284 80.14 3.02 -80.53
C ILE A 284 80.22 3.61 -79.16
N LEU A 285 79.92 2.71 -78.22
CA LEU A 285 80.66 2.41 -76.95
C LEU A 285 80.65 3.39 -75.74
N GLU A 286 80.48 2.74 -74.63
CA GLU A 286 81.01 3.01 -73.27
C GLU A 286 80.20 3.98 -72.40
N GLY A 287 79.86 3.69 -71.22
CA GLY A 287 80.33 2.94 -70.08
C GLY A 287 79.41 3.10 -68.84
N LYS A 288 79.31 2.02 -68.27
CA LYS A 288 79.41 1.80 -66.77
C LYS A 288 78.90 2.88 -65.81
N GLU A 289 78.21 2.56 -64.84
CA GLU A 289 78.20 1.78 -63.63
C GLU A 289 77.52 2.53 -62.47
N LYS A 290 76.80 1.74 -61.67
CA LYS A 290 76.62 1.86 -60.22
C LYS A 290 75.81 3.04 -59.70
N GLU A 291 74.99 2.94 -58.68
CA GLU A 291 74.85 2.03 -57.62
C GLU A 291 73.45 2.26 -56.90
N LYS A 292 72.92 1.18 -56.37
CA LYS A 292 71.86 1.15 -55.28
C LYS A 292 72.49 1.60 -53.92
N PRO A 293 71.81 1.57 -52.76
CA PRO A 293 70.38 1.59 -52.39
C PRO A 293 70.14 2.41 -51.09
N ALA A 294 68.99 2.19 -50.50
CA ALA A 294 68.65 2.23 -49.06
C ALA A 294 67.48 3.20 -48.73
N ARG A 295 66.37 2.71 -48.38
CA ARG A 295 65.87 2.13 -47.11
C ARG A 295 65.62 3.14 -46.00
N ARG A 296 64.45 2.99 -45.40
CA ARG A 296 63.99 3.17 -43.98
C ARG A 296 63.03 4.32 -43.74
N THR A 297 61.85 3.96 -43.40
CA THR A 297 61.21 3.62 -42.11
C THR A 297 60.60 4.78 -41.35
N THR A 298 59.40 4.48 -40.94
CA THR A 298 58.72 4.72 -39.62
C THR A 298 58.05 6.08 -39.46
N ARG A 299 56.91 6.22 -38.97
CA ARG A 299 56.19 5.79 -37.77
C ARG A 299 54.95 6.69 -37.58
N LYS A 300 53.74 6.15 -37.56
CA LYS A 300 52.86 6.04 -36.38
C LYS A 300 52.62 7.28 -35.54
N LYS A 301 51.33 7.70 -35.43
CA LYS A 301 50.57 7.97 -34.17
C LYS A 301 49.15 8.38 -34.51
N THR A 302 48.20 7.59 -34.28
CA THR A 302 47.17 7.39 -33.22
C THR A 302 46.78 8.64 -32.43
N ALA A 303 45.49 8.98 -32.47
CA ALA A 303 44.78 9.60 -31.38
C ALA A 303 43.30 9.20 -31.39
N THR A 304 42.91 8.51 -30.39
CA THR A 304 41.61 8.04 -29.97
C THR A 304 40.76 9.17 -29.41
N ALA A 305 39.46 9.19 -29.72
CA ALA A 305 38.48 9.92 -28.99
C ALA A 305 37.41 8.96 -28.44
N LYS A 306 37.26 9.02 -27.13
CA LYS A 306 36.42 8.21 -26.24
C LYS A 306 34.96 8.66 -26.30
N ALA A 307 34.05 7.76 -26.53
CA ALA A 307 32.63 7.92 -26.28
C ALA A 307 32.30 7.52 -24.81
N VAL A 308 31.50 8.33 -24.13
CA VAL A 308 30.99 8.11 -22.77
C VAL A 308 29.51 7.68 -22.89
N ALA A 309 29.18 6.52 -22.36
CA ALA A 309 27.82 6.04 -22.17
C ALA A 309 27.34 6.34 -20.71
N PRO A 310 26.05 6.61 -20.47
CA PRO A 310 25.54 6.85 -19.14
C PRO A 310 25.15 5.55 -18.42
N LYS A 311 25.39 5.53 -17.11
CA LYS A 311 25.13 4.43 -16.17
C LYS A 311 23.69 4.43 -15.67
N GLU A 312 23.06 3.27 -15.68
CA GLU A 312 21.86 2.95 -14.88
C GLU A 312 22.20 2.80 -13.38
N PRO A 313 21.25 3.12 -12.45
CA PRO A 313 21.44 2.82 -11.04
C PRO A 313 20.85 1.44 -10.69
N THR A 314 21.70 0.62 -10.14
CA THR A 314 21.44 -0.70 -9.59
C THR A 314 20.60 -0.65 -8.32
N ALA A 315 19.51 -1.42 -8.28
CA ALA A 315 18.80 -1.82 -7.08
C ALA A 315 19.66 -2.80 -6.26
N LYS A 316 19.86 -2.50 -4.98
CA LYS A 316 20.51 -3.41 -4.03
C LYS A 316 19.65 -3.64 -2.79
N LYS A 317 19.22 -4.92 -2.65
CA LYS A 317 19.18 -5.73 -1.44
C LYS A 317 18.45 -5.21 -0.20
N LEU A 318 17.27 -5.80 0.02
CA LEU A 318 16.77 -6.16 1.35
C LEU A 318 16.18 -7.58 1.25
N ALA A 319 17.02 -8.57 1.53
CA ALA A 319 16.62 -9.95 1.82
C ALA A 319 17.77 -10.60 2.60
N SER A 320 17.67 -10.58 3.91
CA SER A 320 18.29 -11.57 4.82
C SER A 320 17.97 -11.18 6.26
N VAL A 321 16.89 -11.68 6.84
CA VAL A 321 16.84 -12.22 8.22
C VAL A 321 15.60 -13.11 8.30
N ALA A 322 15.75 -14.36 7.99
CA ALA A 322 14.86 -15.43 8.42
C ALA A 322 15.58 -16.75 8.20
N LYS A 323 16.36 -17.16 9.18
CA LYS A 323 16.73 -18.58 9.43
C LYS A 323 17.63 -18.62 10.64
N LYS A 324 17.07 -18.98 11.81
CA LYS A 324 17.67 -19.87 12.81
C LYS A 324 16.81 -19.88 14.08
N SER A 325 16.01 -20.90 14.23
CA SER A 325 15.95 -21.69 15.48
C SER A 325 14.93 -22.81 15.31
N THR A 326 15.37 -23.91 14.74
CA THR A 326 14.81 -25.22 14.99
C THR A 326 15.88 -25.96 15.80
N SER A 327 15.56 -26.17 17.06
CA SER A 327 16.30 -27.11 17.91
C SER A 327 15.29 -27.82 18.78
N SER A 328 14.97 -29.02 18.38
CA SER A 328 14.91 -30.27 19.14
C SER A 328 14.47 -30.15 20.62
N ALA A 329 13.29 -30.60 20.91
CA ALA A 329 12.99 -31.21 22.20
C ALA A 329 12.53 -32.64 21.98
N LYS A 330 13.37 -33.54 22.41
CA LYS A 330 13.27 -34.97 22.40
C LYS A 330 12.20 -35.42 23.40
N VAL A 331 11.25 -36.18 22.90
CA VAL A 331 10.30 -36.94 23.74
C VAL A 331 11.05 -38.11 24.34
N THR A 332 11.08 -38.18 25.68
CA THR A 332 11.41 -39.42 26.41
C THR A 332 10.13 -39.99 27.02
N LYS A 333 9.71 -41.13 26.49
CA LYS A 333 8.80 -42.03 27.14
C LYS A 333 9.46 -42.58 28.40
N GLY A 334 8.78 -42.49 29.51
CA GLY A 334 9.10 -43.19 30.76
C GLY A 334 7.88 -43.94 31.25
N THR A 335 8.04 -45.22 31.31
CA THR A 335 7.04 -46.24 31.65
C THR A 335 7.09 -46.53 33.15
N LYS A 336 5.90 -46.79 33.75
CA LYS A 336 5.61 -47.60 34.96
C LYS A 336 6.25 -47.21 36.30
N ALA A 337 5.47 -46.95 37.24
CA ALA A 337 4.94 -47.82 38.30
C ALA A 337 3.78 -47.08 39.00
#